data_7da3eb827982d68ff70813d81e9a5a24
#
_entry.id   7da3eb827982d68ff70813d81e9a5a24
#
_cell.length_a   1.000
_cell.length_b   1.000
_cell.length_c   1.000
_cell.angle_alpha   90.00
_cell.angle_beta   90.00
_cell.angle_gamma   90.00
#
_symmetry.space_group_name_H-M   'P 1'
#
loop_
_entity.id
_entity.type
_entity.pdbx_description
1 polymer ?
#
loop_
_entity_poly.entity_id
_entity_poly.type
_entity_poly.pdbx_seq_one_letter_code
_entity_poly.pdbx_strand_id
1 'polypeptide(L)'
;ISRSIEIDKICKNLKFNSQIVKNFNEISVESEILIINSIGEMTKYFHNCKSIFMGKSFSKKLIKVGGQNPIEPAKCGCKIYHGPYVSNFKEIYNFLNEKQIAHKINNENELSENLSKDFTSNDYLSKKNFEELNDYGKKILSLTTQEVLKFKNEI
;
A
#
# COMPACT_ATOMS: atom_id res chain seq x y z
N ILE A 1 -24.85 -2.40 9.51
CA ILE A 1 -24.57 -2.32 8.04
C ILE A 1 -23.08 -2.52 7.86
N SER A 2 -22.66 -3.39 6.94
CA SER A 2 -21.25 -3.62 6.62
C SER A 2 -20.63 -2.33 6.04
N ARG A 3 -19.37 -2.04 6.40
CA ARG A 3 -18.62 -0.86 5.91
C ARG A 3 -18.54 -0.80 4.37
N SER A 4 -18.46 -1.94 3.72
CA SER A 4 -18.47 -2.02 2.25
C SER A 4 -19.78 -1.49 1.65
N ILE A 5 -20.93 -1.77 2.29
CA ILE A 5 -22.24 -1.24 1.85
C ILE A 5 -22.33 0.28 2.04
N GLU A 6 -21.76 0.82 3.11
CA GLU A 6 -21.71 2.27 3.33
C GLU A 6 -20.87 2.97 2.23
N ILE A 7 -19.71 2.41 1.92
CA ILE A 7 -18.82 2.95 0.86
C ILE A 7 -19.52 2.87 -0.50
N ASP A 8 -20.16 1.74 -0.83
CA ASP A 8 -20.91 1.57 -2.09
C ASP A 8 -22.01 2.62 -2.25
N LYS A 9 -22.76 2.90 -1.18
CA LYS A 9 -23.75 3.98 -1.18
C LYS A 9 -23.14 5.35 -1.45
N ILE A 10 -21.98 5.65 -0.85
CA ILE A 10 -21.29 6.92 -1.09
C ILE A 10 -20.86 7.02 -2.55
N CYS A 11 -20.27 5.96 -3.12
CA CYS A 11 -19.86 5.94 -4.52
C CYS A 11 -21.03 6.17 -5.46
N LYS A 12 -22.16 5.47 -5.25
CA LYS A 12 -23.38 5.63 -6.04
C LYS A 12 -24.01 7.03 -5.93
N ASN A 13 -23.99 7.63 -4.73
CA ASN A 13 -24.45 9.00 -4.55
C ASN A 13 -23.59 10.01 -5.31
N LEU A 14 -22.30 9.72 -5.47
CA LEU A 14 -21.34 10.49 -6.27
C LEU A 14 -21.40 10.12 -7.77
N LYS A 15 -22.36 9.28 -8.19
CA LYS A 15 -22.59 8.81 -9.56
C LYS A 15 -21.45 7.94 -10.15
N PHE A 16 -20.67 7.29 -9.31
CA PHE A 16 -19.72 6.29 -9.73
C PHE A 16 -20.38 4.91 -9.85
N ASN A 17 -20.01 4.17 -10.88
CA ASN A 17 -20.37 2.76 -11.01
C ASN A 17 -19.46 1.91 -10.09
N SER A 18 -19.97 1.57 -8.91
CA SER A 18 -19.22 0.81 -7.90
C SER A 18 -19.75 -0.62 -7.76
N GLN A 19 -18.82 -1.56 -7.51
CA GLN A 19 -19.11 -2.98 -7.28
C GLN A 19 -18.45 -3.45 -5.99
N ILE A 20 -19.19 -4.19 -5.15
CA ILE A 20 -18.63 -4.93 -4.02
C ILE A 20 -18.26 -6.33 -4.50
N VAL A 21 -16.99 -6.71 -4.38
CA VAL A 21 -16.47 -8.00 -4.81
C VAL A 21 -15.88 -8.78 -3.62
N LYS A 22 -16.10 -10.10 -3.62
CA LYS A 22 -15.48 -11.03 -2.66
C LYS A 22 -14.34 -11.82 -3.28
N ASN A 23 -14.40 -12.03 -4.58
CA ASN A 23 -13.40 -12.79 -5.34
C ASN A 23 -12.96 -12.00 -6.57
N PHE A 24 -11.70 -12.17 -6.96
CA PHE A 24 -11.13 -11.49 -8.12
C PHE A 24 -11.89 -11.79 -9.42
N ASN A 25 -12.45 -12.98 -9.56
CA ASN A 25 -13.18 -13.41 -10.76
C ASN A 25 -14.58 -12.78 -10.93
N GLU A 26 -15.07 -12.03 -9.92
CA GLU A 26 -16.38 -11.38 -9.95
C GLU A 26 -16.32 -9.96 -10.54
N ILE A 27 -15.14 -9.48 -10.93
CA ILE A 27 -14.93 -8.09 -11.38
C ILE A 27 -15.61 -7.87 -12.72
N SER A 28 -16.52 -6.89 -12.77
CA SER A 28 -17.09 -6.37 -14.01
C SER A 28 -16.19 -5.31 -14.63
N VAL A 29 -15.98 -5.39 -15.94
CA VAL A 29 -15.21 -4.39 -16.72
C VAL A 29 -15.87 -3.01 -16.74
N GLU A 30 -17.15 -2.91 -16.41
CA GLU A 30 -17.88 -1.63 -16.38
C GLU A 30 -17.71 -0.89 -15.05
N SER A 31 -17.13 -1.54 -14.03
CA SER A 31 -16.97 -0.94 -12.70
C SER A 31 -15.85 0.08 -12.67
N GLU A 32 -16.17 1.31 -12.28
CA GLU A 32 -15.18 2.38 -12.05
C GLU A 32 -14.52 2.25 -10.68
N ILE A 33 -15.26 1.71 -9.68
CA ILE A 33 -14.79 1.52 -8.30
C ILE A 33 -15.07 0.10 -7.85
N LEU A 34 -14.03 -0.59 -7.41
CA LEU A 34 -14.13 -1.92 -6.80
C LEU A 34 -13.97 -1.80 -5.28
N ILE A 35 -14.95 -2.29 -4.54
CA ILE A 35 -14.94 -2.38 -3.08
C ILE A 35 -14.65 -3.83 -2.71
N ILE A 36 -13.40 -4.11 -2.34
CA ILE A 36 -12.95 -5.46 -2.04
C ILE A 36 -13.39 -5.84 -0.62
N ASN A 37 -14.24 -6.84 -0.51
CA ASN A 37 -14.79 -7.35 0.75
C ASN A 37 -14.33 -8.80 1.00
N SER A 38 -13.01 -9.03 0.92
CA SER A 38 -12.35 -10.31 1.19
C SER A 38 -11.14 -10.11 2.09
N ILE A 39 -10.66 -11.18 2.70
CA ILE A 39 -9.46 -11.21 3.55
C ILE A 39 -8.42 -12.14 2.90
N GLY A 40 -7.15 -11.72 2.93
CA GLY A 40 -6.03 -12.54 2.46
C GLY A 40 -5.76 -12.50 0.95
N GLU A 41 -6.51 -11.74 0.16
CA GLU A 41 -6.37 -11.69 -1.30
C GLU A 41 -5.74 -10.39 -1.84
N MET A 42 -5.31 -9.47 -0.97
CA MET A 42 -4.84 -8.14 -1.37
C MET A 42 -3.69 -8.18 -2.39
N THR A 43 -2.78 -9.14 -2.26
CA THR A 43 -1.64 -9.30 -3.18
C THR A 43 -2.07 -9.49 -4.63
N LYS A 44 -3.19 -10.21 -4.87
CA LYS A 44 -3.74 -10.39 -6.23
C LYS A 44 -4.14 -9.04 -6.86
N TYR A 45 -4.68 -8.13 -6.04
CA TYR A 45 -5.05 -6.79 -6.52
C TYR A 45 -3.82 -5.91 -6.72
N PHE A 46 -2.82 -6.00 -5.84
CA PHE A 46 -1.59 -5.21 -5.96
C PHE A 46 -0.85 -5.45 -7.29
N HIS A 47 -0.82 -6.68 -7.79
CA HIS A 47 -0.21 -6.98 -9.09
C HIS A 47 -0.87 -6.26 -10.27
N ASN A 48 -2.10 -5.76 -10.09
CA ASN A 48 -2.85 -5.01 -11.10
C ASN A 48 -2.95 -3.51 -10.78
N CYS A 49 -2.29 -3.06 -9.72
CA CYS A 49 -2.28 -1.66 -9.32
C CYS A 49 -0.97 -0.99 -9.70
N LYS A 50 -1.04 0.16 -10.34
CA LYS A 50 0.11 1.02 -10.64
C LYS A 50 0.54 1.81 -9.41
N SER A 51 -0.43 2.37 -8.70
CA SER A 51 -0.23 3.21 -7.52
C SER A 51 -1.18 2.80 -6.40
N ILE A 52 -0.73 2.94 -5.16
CA ILE A 52 -1.51 2.60 -3.97
C ILE A 52 -1.38 3.71 -2.93
N PHE A 53 -2.51 4.12 -2.37
CA PHE A 53 -2.54 4.95 -1.17
C PHE A 53 -2.67 4.07 0.08
N MET A 54 -1.70 4.16 0.97
CA MET A 54 -1.68 3.40 2.22
C MET A 54 -2.60 4.00 3.25
N GLY A 55 -3.65 3.28 3.59
CA GLY A 55 -4.64 3.68 4.58
C GLY A 55 -4.05 3.83 5.99
N LYS A 56 -4.83 4.42 6.91
CA LYS A 56 -4.45 4.64 8.33
C LYS A 56 -3.21 5.51 8.54
N SER A 57 -2.72 6.17 7.50
CA SER A 57 -1.51 6.99 7.52
C SER A 57 -1.79 8.50 7.49
N PHE A 58 -3.06 8.92 7.24
CA PHE A 58 -3.40 10.31 6.96
C PHE A 58 -4.28 10.97 8.05
N SER A 59 -5.24 10.25 8.59
CA SER A 59 -6.17 10.80 9.57
C SER A 59 -5.54 10.94 10.96
N LYS A 60 -5.63 12.14 11.57
CA LYS A 60 -5.21 12.39 12.95
C LYS A 60 -5.87 11.43 13.96
N LYS A 61 -7.10 11.00 13.71
CA LYS A 61 -7.80 10.01 14.56
C LYS A 61 -7.10 8.65 14.60
N LEU A 62 -6.28 8.34 13.59
CA LEU A 62 -5.58 7.07 13.45
C LEU A 62 -4.08 7.17 13.72
N ILE A 63 -3.60 8.28 14.28
CA ILE A 63 -2.16 8.51 14.55
C ILE A 63 -1.54 7.40 15.40
N LYS A 64 -2.31 6.87 16.37
CA LYS A 64 -1.86 5.76 17.25
C LYS A 64 -1.82 4.41 16.53
N VAL A 65 -2.48 4.28 15.38
CA VAL A 65 -2.45 3.07 14.55
C VAL A 65 -1.17 3.01 13.71
N GLY A 66 -0.57 4.16 13.38
CA GLY A 66 0.76 4.26 12.79
C GLY A 66 0.93 3.69 11.38
N GLY A 67 -0.11 3.73 10.55
CA GLY A 67 -0.06 3.28 9.15
C GLY A 67 -0.29 1.77 8.97
N GLN A 68 -0.05 1.31 7.75
CA GLN A 68 -0.09 -0.10 7.34
C GLN A 68 1.24 -0.50 6.71
N ASN A 69 1.52 -1.81 6.66
CA ASN A 69 2.76 -2.36 6.11
C ASN A 69 2.86 -2.12 4.59
N PRO A 70 3.87 -1.38 4.11
CA PRO A 70 4.03 -1.06 2.69
C PRO A 70 4.83 -2.11 1.90
N ILE A 71 5.34 -3.16 2.54
CA ILE A 71 6.27 -4.11 1.91
C ILE A 71 5.59 -4.91 0.80
N GLU A 72 4.36 -5.40 1.04
CA GLU A 72 3.65 -6.21 0.05
C GLU A 72 3.38 -5.45 -1.25
N PRO A 73 2.75 -4.26 -1.23
CA PRO A 73 2.56 -3.50 -2.46
C PRO A 73 3.88 -3.05 -3.11
N ALA A 74 4.92 -2.73 -2.32
CA ALA A 74 6.24 -2.42 -2.86
C ALA A 74 6.82 -3.61 -3.64
N LYS A 75 6.69 -4.84 -3.12
CA LYS A 75 7.11 -6.08 -3.79
C LYS A 75 6.32 -6.37 -5.06
N CYS A 76 5.08 -5.93 -5.14
CA CYS A 76 4.26 -6.04 -6.35
C CYS A 76 4.57 -4.95 -7.41
N GLY A 77 5.52 -4.05 -7.14
CA GLY A 77 5.91 -2.98 -8.07
C GLY A 77 4.99 -1.77 -8.04
N CYS A 78 4.14 -1.63 -7.02
CA CYS A 78 3.27 -0.47 -6.89
C CYS A 78 4.05 0.75 -6.39
N LYS A 79 3.75 1.90 -6.97
CA LYS A 79 4.14 3.19 -6.42
C LYS A 79 3.27 3.49 -5.20
N ILE A 80 3.87 3.88 -4.09
CA ILE A 80 3.18 3.99 -2.81
C ILE A 80 3.03 5.46 -2.41
N TYR A 81 1.80 5.84 -2.05
CA TYR A 81 1.51 7.12 -1.41
C TYR A 81 1.07 6.91 0.03
N HIS A 82 1.53 7.75 0.94
CA HIS A 82 1.17 7.67 2.36
C HIS A 82 1.09 9.04 3.01
N GLY A 83 0.28 9.15 4.05
CA GLY A 83 0.22 10.33 4.91
C GLY A 83 1.36 10.38 5.93
N PRO A 84 1.36 11.39 6.83
CA PRO A 84 2.45 11.60 7.81
C PRO A 84 2.48 10.59 8.96
N TYR A 85 1.42 9.80 9.18
CA TYR A 85 1.28 8.97 10.38
C TYR A 85 1.61 7.50 10.09
N VAL A 86 2.90 7.17 10.08
CA VAL A 86 3.43 5.83 9.74
C VAL A 86 4.40 5.29 10.81
N SER A 87 4.17 5.65 12.08
CA SER A 87 5.08 5.37 13.19
C SER A 87 5.41 3.89 13.39
N ASN A 88 4.45 2.97 13.15
CA ASN A 88 4.67 1.53 13.29
C ASN A 88 5.60 0.94 12.22
N PHE A 89 5.79 1.66 11.11
CA PHE A 89 6.59 1.21 9.97
C PHE A 89 7.59 2.29 9.53
N LYS A 90 7.99 3.18 10.46
CA LYS A 90 8.79 4.37 10.15
C LYS A 90 10.06 4.06 9.37
N GLU A 91 10.82 3.05 9.79
CA GLU A 91 12.09 2.70 9.14
C GLU A 91 11.90 2.23 7.70
N ILE A 92 10.90 1.36 7.47
CA ILE A 92 10.63 0.89 6.11
C ILE A 92 10.09 2.00 5.22
N TYR A 93 9.23 2.90 5.74
CA TYR A 93 8.78 4.06 4.95
C TYR A 93 9.92 5.02 4.63
N ASN A 94 10.84 5.27 5.56
CA ASN A 94 12.04 6.07 5.29
C ASN A 94 12.85 5.46 4.15
N PHE A 95 13.15 4.17 4.23
CA PHE A 95 13.86 3.45 3.17
C PHE A 95 13.14 3.56 1.82
N LEU A 96 11.84 3.29 1.79
CA LEU A 96 11.07 3.34 0.54
C LEU A 96 10.97 4.77 -0.04
N ASN A 97 10.92 5.80 0.80
CA ASN A 97 10.94 7.21 0.39
C ASN A 97 12.30 7.58 -0.23
N GLU A 98 13.41 7.18 0.40
CA GLU A 98 14.77 7.40 -0.12
C GLU A 98 14.96 6.74 -1.49
N LYS A 99 14.32 5.58 -1.71
CA LYS A 99 14.35 4.85 -2.99
C LYS A 99 13.29 5.32 -4.00
N GLN A 100 12.52 6.34 -3.67
CA GLN A 100 11.43 6.86 -4.51
C GLN A 100 10.35 5.81 -4.86
N ILE A 101 10.21 4.79 -4.04
CA ILE A 101 9.14 3.78 -4.13
C ILE A 101 7.89 4.28 -3.39
N ALA A 102 8.08 4.94 -2.25
CA ALA A 102 7.02 5.58 -1.51
C ALA A 102 7.16 7.11 -1.52
N HIS A 103 6.02 7.79 -1.43
CA HIS A 103 5.95 9.24 -1.45
C HIS A 103 4.98 9.72 -0.36
N LYS A 104 5.50 10.54 0.55
CA LYS A 104 4.67 11.19 1.55
C LYS A 104 3.84 12.29 0.90
N ILE A 105 2.54 12.32 1.20
CA ILE A 105 1.62 13.38 0.78
C ILE A 105 1.10 14.15 1.99
N ASN A 106 0.77 15.41 1.81
CA ASN A 106 0.34 16.31 2.87
C ASN A 106 -1.16 16.60 2.84
N ASN A 107 -1.81 16.44 1.69
CA ASN A 107 -3.24 16.67 1.51
C ASN A 107 -3.79 15.84 0.32
N GLU A 108 -5.11 15.82 0.20
CA GLU A 108 -5.84 15.08 -0.83
C GLU A 108 -5.61 15.63 -2.24
N ASN A 109 -5.37 16.93 -2.40
CA ASN A 109 -5.08 17.53 -3.71
C ASN A 109 -3.74 17.02 -4.25
N GLU A 110 -2.71 16.98 -3.40
CA GLU A 110 -1.41 16.43 -3.75
C GLU A 110 -1.50 14.96 -4.16
N LEU A 111 -2.32 14.16 -3.45
CA LEU A 111 -2.59 12.78 -3.84
C LEU A 111 -3.26 12.71 -5.21
N SER A 112 -4.29 13.50 -5.44
CA SER A 112 -5.04 13.51 -6.70
C SER A 112 -4.16 13.89 -7.89
N GLU A 113 -3.33 14.92 -7.75
CA GLU A 113 -2.39 15.35 -8.78
C GLU A 113 -1.36 14.25 -9.12
N ASN A 114 -0.82 13.61 -8.08
CA ASN A 114 0.16 12.54 -8.27
C ASN A 114 -0.47 11.30 -8.94
N LEU A 115 -1.66 10.88 -8.51
CA LEU A 115 -2.37 9.77 -9.14
C LEU A 115 -2.70 10.09 -10.61
N SER A 116 -3.13 11.32 -10.91
CA SER A 116 -3.41 11.74 -12.30
C SER A 116 -2.18 11.65 -13.19
N LYS A 117 -1.00 12.04 -12.67
CA LYS A 117 0.28 11.87 -13.38
C LYS A 117 0.61 10.39 -13.61
N ASP A 118 0.42 9.56 -12.59
CA ASP A 118 0.68 8.12 -12.70
C ASP A 118 -0.23 7.45 -13.75
N PHE A 119 -1.50 7.85 -13.85
CA PHE A 119 -2.41 7.32 -14.86
C PHE A 119 -1.94 7.61 -16.28
N THR A 120 -1.34 8.76 -16.52
CA THR A 120 -0.89 9.20 -17.85
C THR A 120 0.54 8.78 -18.19
N SER A 121 1.38 8.49 -17.18
CA SER A 121 2.75 8.05 -17.39
C SER A 121 2.83 6.54 -17.65
N ASN A 122 3.86 6.12 -18.40
CA ASN A 122 4.22 4.71 -18.55
C ASN A 122 5.34 4.30 -17.57
N ASP A 123 5.59 5.12 -16.55
CA ASP A 123 6.63 4.84 -15.58
C ASP A 123 6.16 3.76 -14.59
N TYR A 124 6.79 2.62 -14.66
CA TYR A 124 6.71 1.56 -13.65
C TYR A 124 7.94 1.64 -12.74
N LEU A 125 7.81 1.15 -11.51
CA LEU A 125 8.99 1.01 -10.64
C LEU A 125 10.07 0.22 -11.38
N SER A 126 11.30 0.75 -11.34
CA SER A 126 12.40 0.14 -12.05
C SER A 126 12.77 -1.22 -11.44
N LYS A 127 13.31 -2.12 -12.25
CA LYS A 127 13.85 -3.41 -11.79
C LYS A 127 14.88 -3.23 -10.67
N LYS A 128 15.66 -2.15 -10.74
CA LYS A 128 16.64 -1.78 -9.71
C LYS A 128 16.00 -1.54 -8.34
N ASN A 129 14.85 -0.85 -8.27
CA ASN A 129 14.15 -0.58 -7.01
C ASN A 129 13.70 -1.89 -6.34
N PHE A 130 13.32 -2.88 -7.16
CA PHE A 130 12.91 -4.19 -6.68
C PHE A 130 14.09 -5.01 -6.13
N GLU A 131 15.24 -4.96 -6.78
CA GLU A 131 16.49 -5.60 -6.30
C GLU A 131 16.91 -4.99 -4.97
N GLU A 132 16.94 -3.67 -4.85
CA GLU A 132 17.27 -2.96 -3.60
C GLU A 132 16.33 -3.30 -2.45
N LEU A 133 15.02 -3.46 -2.70
CA LEU A 133 14.06 -3.88 -1.69
C LEU A 133 14.33 -5.31 -1.20
N ASN A 134 14.64 -6.21 -2.11
CA ASN A 134 14.99 -7.60 -1.77
C ASN A 134 16.28 -7.68 -0.94
N ASP A 135 17.29 -6.90 -1.30
CA ASP A 135 18.57 -6.86 -0.56
C ASP A 135 18.40 -6.24 0.83
N TYR A 136 17.56 -5.22 0.95
CA TYR A 136 17.16 -4.69 2.26
C TYR A 136 16.50 -5.77 3.12
N GLY A 137 15.57 -6.54 2.56
CA GLY A 137 14.90 -7.66 3.25
C GLY A 137 15.89 -8.74 3.70
N LYS A 138 16.84 -9.13 2.86
CA LYS A 138 17.90 -10.09 3.22
C LYS A 138 18.78 -9.58 4.37
N LYS A 139 19.15 -8.29 4.34
CA LYS A 139 19.92 -7.65 5.41
C LYS A 139 19.19 -7.70 6.74
N ILE A 140 17.92 -7.34 6.79
CA ILE A 140 17.11 -7.40 8.01
C ILE A 140 17.01 -8.84 8.53
N LEU A 141 16.75 -9.82 7.65
CA LEU A 141 16.70 -11.23 8.02
C LEU A 141 18.03 -11.70 8.62
N SER A 142 19.17 -11.36 8.02
CA SER A 142 20.50 -11.71 8.52
C SER A 142 20.76 -11.13 9.91
N LEU A 143 20.46 -9.84 10.11
CA LEU A 143 20.62 -9.18 11.42
C LEU A 143 19.74 -9.83 12.49
N THR A 144 18.46 -10.07 12.16
CA THR A 144 17.52 -10.71 13.08
C THR A 144 18.00 -12.12 13.47
N THR A 145 18.46 -12.90 12.48
CA THR A 145 18.99 -14.25 12.72
C THR A 145 20.22 -14.21 13.63
N GLN A 146 21.13 -13.27 13.41
CA GLN A 146 22.31 -13.10 14.28
C GLN A 146 21.92 -12.79 15.73
N GLU A 147 20.96 -11.90 15.95
CA GLU A 147 20.50 -11.58 17.30
C GLU A 147 19.85 -12.80 17.98
N VAL A 148 19.00 -13.54 17.27
CA VAL A 148 18.36 -14.76 17.82
C VAL A 148 19.42 -15.81 18.19
N LEU A 149 20.48 -15.97 17.38
CA LEU A 149 21.55 -16.92 17.65
C LEU A 149 22.42 -16.50 18.86
N LYS A 150 22.62 -15.21 19.12
CA LYS A 150 23.28 -14.72 20.34
C LYS A 150 22.52 -15.19 21.58
N PHE A 151 21.20 -14.96 21.64
CA PHE A 151 20.36 -15.40 22.77
C PHE A 151 20.43 -16.92 23.00
N LYS A 152 20.50 -17.73 21.92
CA LYS A 152 20.63 -19.19 22.05
C LYS A 152 21.96 -19.64 22.68
N ASN A 153 23.03 -18.87 22.50
CA ASN A 153 24.35 -19.20 23.04
C ASN A 153 24.57 -18.68 24.48
N GLU A 154 23.65 -17.87 24.98
CA GLU A 154 23.66 -17.32 26.36
C GLU A 154 22.85 -18.19 27.34
N ILE A 155 22.15 -19.23 26.86
CA ILE A 155 21.40 -20.23 27.65
C ILE A 155 22.18 -21.53 27.70
#